data_7be0dbfbccfa5deb2be13f96954c66ba
#
_entry.id   7be0dbfbccfa5deb2be13f96954c66ba
#
_cell.length_a   1.000
_cell.length_b   1.000
_cell.length_c   1.000
_cell.angle_alpha   90.00
_cell.angle_beta   90.00
_cell.angle_gamma   90.00
#
_symmetry.space_group_name_H-M   'P 1'
#
loop_
_entity.id
_entity.type
_entity.pdbx_description
1 polymer ?
#
loop_
_entity_poly.entity_id
_entity_poly.type
_entity_poly.pdbx_seq_one_letter_code
_entity_poly.pdbx_strand_id
1 'polypeptide(L)'
;MRMSDQYRTISRQYSAARKDDHTIFLETPTVQSVLGDLSGASVIDYACGTGHYSRLLKRLGAKNVLGVDLSPAMIDVARHEESQNPLGVAYEVGDAAATAVLGAFDVATAAFLFNYAEDEQTLVRMFRSVAANLAPEGRLIAVVPNPDFINGRADTLPYGFFLEEIGKDPRSLRVRMAFVGGENFSIEFTQWSRGAYEDALDQGGFADAEWTPFAVSKEGIERHGQKFWDAILANPKSVVLSARKKPA
;
A
#
# COMPACT_ATOMS: atom_id res chain seq x y z
N MET A 1 -1.59 -20.88 -7.85
CA MET A 1 -0.51 -19.93 -7.52
C MET A 1 -1.14 -18.87 -6.61
N ARG A 2 -0.60 -18.57 -5.45
CA ARG A 2 -1.14 -17.53 -4.58
C ARG A 2 -0.98 -16.18 -5.27
N MET A 3 -1.92 -15.25 -5.04
CA MET A 3 -1.83 -13.89 -5.62
C MET A 3 -0.51 -13.19 -5.28
N SER A 4 0.02 -13.43 -4.08
CA SER A 4 1.32 -12.91 -3.65
C SER A 4 2.53 -13.44 -4.42
N ASP A 5 2.42 -14.62 -5.06
CA ASP A 5 3.54 -15.24 -5.79
C ASP A 5 3.86 -14.53 -7.11
N GLN A 6 2.93 -13.74 -7.65
CA GLN A 6 3.10 -13.06 -8.94
C GLN A 6 4.32 -12.12 -8.97
N TYR A 7 4.70 -11.53 -7.84
CA TYR A 7 5.84 -10.62 -7.75
C TYR A 7 7.21 -11.27 -7.87
N ARG A 8 7.30 -12.60 -7.78
CA ARG A 8 8.58 -13.32 -7.93
C ARG A 8 9.18 -13.14 -9.32
N THR A 9 8.36 -12.94 -10.34
CA THR A 9 8.78 -12.82 -11.75
C THR A 9 8.75 -11.38 -12.27
N ILE A 10 7.96 -10.48 -11.67
CA ILE A 10 7.73 -9.13 -12.17
C ILE A 10 8.31 -8.02 -11.27
N SER A 11 9.19 -8.36 -10.32
CA SER A 11 9.71 -7.40 -9.34
C SER A 11 10.34 -6.16 -9.96
N ARG A 12 11.11 -6.30 -11.04
CA ARG A 12 11.75 -5.18 -11.74
C ARG A 12 10.74 -4.33 -12.51
N GLN A 13 9.81 -4.96 -13.24
CA GLN A 13 8.76 -4.27 -13.99
C GLN A 13 7.84 -3.49 -13.03
N TYR A 14 7.45 -4.13 -11.92
CA TYR A 14 6.64 -3.49 -10.90
C TYR A 14 7.35 -2.29 -10.26
N SER A 15 8.64 -2.44 -9.93
CA SER A 15 9.45 -1.33 -9.39
C SER A 15 9.56 -0.15 -10.37
N ALA A 16 9.65 -0.43 -11.66
CA ALA A 16 9.67 0.61 -12.69
C ALA A 16 8.30 1.31 -12.80
N ALA A 17 7.20 0.55 -12.77
CA ALA A 17 5.85 1.08 -12.82
C ALA A 17 5.51 1.98 -11.61
N ARG A 18 6.15 1.76 -10.44
CA ARG A 18 6.00 2.61 -9.25
C ARG A 18 6.67 3.99 -9.35
N LYS A 19 7.34 4.28 -10.46
CA LYS A 19 7.93 5.60 -10.78
C LYS A 19 7.06 6.41 -11.75
N ASP A 20 5.81 6.01 -11.94
CA ASP A 20 4.84 6.72 -12.76
C ASP A 20 4.36 8.02 -12.10
N ASP A 21 3.77 8.88 -12.92
CA ASP A 21 3.27 10.18 -12.48
C ASP A 21 2.11 10.06 -11.46
N HIS A 22 1.31 8.99 -11.53
CA HIS A 22 0.27 8.71 -10.54
C HIS A 22 0.86 8.47 -9.16
N THR A 23 1.92 7.66 -9.05
CA THR A 23 2.61 7.41 -7.78
C THR A 23 3.31 8.67 -7.28
N ILE A 24 3.97 9.40 -8.16
CA ILE A 24 4.78 10.59 -7.80
C ILE A 24 3.90 11.76 -7.37
N PHE A 25 2.82 12.04 -8.10
CA PHE A 25 2.05 13.28 -7.93
C PHE A 25 0.73 13.14 -7.17
N LEU A 26 0.21 11.90 -7.00
CA LEU A 26 -0.99 11.64 -6.21
C LEU A 26 -0.71 10.81 -4.97
N GLU A 27 -0.24 9.57 -5.18
CA GLU A 27 -0.16 8.59 -4.09
C GLU A 27 0.86 9.03 -3.02
N THR A 28 2.11 9.26 -3.42
CA THR A 28 3.18 9.63 -2.48
C THR A 28 2.89 10.91 -1.71
N PRO A 29 2.46 12.04 -2.33
CA PRO A 29 2.14 13.26 -1.59
C PRO A 29 0.97 13.08 -0.61
N THR A 30 -0.07 12.32 -0.99
CA THR A 30 -1.21 12.06 -0.11
C THR A 30 -0.78 11.22 1.09
N VAL A 31 -0.02 10.15 0.86
CA VAL A 31 0.52 9.32 1.95
C VAL A 31 1.41 10.15 2.88
N GLN A 32 2.28 11.01 2.35
CA GLN A 32 3.11 11.93 3.16
C GLN A 32 2.26 12.86 4.02
N SER A 33 1.18 13.41 3.45
CA SER A 33 0.27 14.29 4.21
C SER A 33 -0.42 13.58 5.36
N VAL A 34 -0.85 12.32 5.18
CA VAL A 34 -1.49 11.51 6.23
C VAL A 34 -0.46 11.03 7.27
N LEU A 35 0.76 10.71 6.85
CA LEU A 35 1.85 10.34 7.75
C LEU A 35 2.24 11.49 8.69
N GLY A 36 2.27 12.72 8.19
CA GLY A 36 2.74 13.87 8.96
C GLY A 36 4.21 13.76 9.36
N ASP A 37 4.57 14.36 10.48
CA ASP A 37 5.93 14.31 11.04
C ASP A 37 6.20 12.95 11.69
N LEU A 38 7.29 12.30 11.28
CA LEU A 38 7.77 11.03 11.81
C LEU A 38 9.03 11.17 12.65
N SER A 39 9.41 12.39 13.04
CA SER A 39 10.63 12.66 13.83
C SER A 39 10.67 11.83 15.11
N GLY A 40 11.67 10.96 15.20
CA GLY A 40 11.86 10.08 16.35
C GLY A 40 11.02 8.78 16.35
N ALA A 41 10.05 8.62 15.45
CA ALA A 41 9.17 7.46 15.40
C ALA A 41 9.90 6.18 14.94
N SER A 42 9.50 5.05 15.49
CA SER A 42 9.78 3.71 14.98
C SER A 42 8.67 3.28 14.04
N VAL A 43 9.00 2.85 12.83
CA VAL A 43 8.03 2.50 11.78
C VAL A 43 8.28 1.10 11.25
N ILE A 44 7.22 0.31 11.07
CA ILE A 44 7.24 -0.93 10.31
C ILE A 44 6.48 -0.74 9.00
N ASP A 45 7.08 -1.15 7.88
CA ASP A 45 6.52 -1.04 6.53
C ASP A 45 6.24 -2.44 5.98
N TYR A 46 4.98 -2.85 6.02
CA TYR A 46 4.54 -4.16 5.54
C TYR A 46 4.31 -4.14 4.02
N ALA A 47 4.60 -5.27 3.37
CA ALA A 47 4.65 -5.39 1.91
C ALA A 47 5.54 -4.30 1.30
N CYS A 48 6.72 -4.09 1.89
CA CYS A 48 7.62 -3.00 1.55
C CYS A 48 8.16 -3.09 0.11
N GLY A 49 8.03 -4.25 -0.54
CA GLY A 49 8.53 -4.49 -1.88
C GLY A 49 10.02 -4.18 -1.99
N THR A 50 10.38 -3.35 -2.96
CA THR A 50 11.78 -2.89 -3.18
C THR A 50 12.18 -1.71 -2.29
N GLY A 51 11.39 -1.37 -1.26
CA GLY A 51 11.75 -0.39 -0.24
C GLY A 51 11.36 1.06 -0.56
N HIS A 52 10.46 1.30 -1.52
CA HIS A 52 10.06 2.66 -1.90
C HIS A 52 9.54 3.47 -0.71
N TYR A 53 8.51 2.96 0.01
CA TYR A 53 7.96 3.61 1.20
C TYR A 53 8.91 3.55 2.38
N SER A 54 9.56 2.43 2.64
CA SER A 54 10.54 2.32 3.74
C SER A 54 11.60 3.43 3.68
N ARG A 55 12.13 3.71 2.50
CA ARG A 55 13.13 4.77 2.27
C ARG A 55 12.50 6.17 2.38
N LEU A 56 11.25 6.35 1.95
CA LEU A 56 10.49 7.58 2.14
C LEU A 56 10.31 7.89 3.64
N LEU A 57 9.90 6.91 4.45
CA LEU A 57 9.71 7.04 5.89
C LEU A 57 10.99 7.51 6.59
N LYS A 58 12.16 6.99 6.18
CA LYS A 58 13.44 7.50 6.70
C LYS A 58 13.70 8.96 6.34
N ARG A 59 13.38 9.37 5.10
CA ARG A 59 13.52 10.78 4.67
C ARG A 59 12.55 11.71 5.41
N LEU A 60 11.41 11.18 5.87
CA LEU A 60 10.43 11.91 6.70
C LEU A 60 10.82 11.96 8.18
N GLY A 61 12.02 11.50 8.56
CA GLY A 61 12.57 11.65 9.91
C GLY A 61 12.37 10.46 10.84
N ALA A 62 11.81 9.33 10.36
CA ALA A 62 11.66 8.15 11.19
C ALA A 62 13.03 7.69 11.76
N LYS A 63 13.06 7.46 13.07
CA LYS A 63 14.28 7.02 13.78
C LYS A 63 14.69 5.62 13.32
N ASN A 64 13.75 4.69 13.35
CA ASN A 64 13.95 3.32 12.92
C ASN A 64 12.90 2.96 11.87
N VAL A 65 13.30 2.26 10.82
CA VAL A 65 12.37 1.70 9.82
C VAL A 65 12.73 0.25 9.57
N LEU A 66 11.75 -0.64 9.71
CA LEU A 66 11.83 -2.05 9.34
C LEU A 66 10.87 -2.30 8.18
N GLY A 67 11.39 -2.63 7.00
CA GLY A 67 10.62 -3.09 5.86
C GLY A 67 10.45 -4.61 5.89
N VAL A 68 9.22 -5.10 5.73
CA VAL A 68 8.90 -6.53 5.71
C VAL A 68 8.14 -6.86 4.43
N ASP A 69 8.58 -7.89 3.71
CA ASP A 69 7.92 -8.39 2.51
C ASP A 69 7.97 -9.91 2.45
N LEU A 70 6.92 -10.52 1.89
CA LEU A 70 6.86 -11.98 1.71
C LEU A 70 7.86 -12.49 0.67
N SER A 71 8.25 -11.66 -0.29
CA SER A 71 9.12 -12.02 -1.41
C SER A 71 10.61 -11.81 -1.08
N PRO A 72 11.43 -12.88 -0.97
CA PRO A 72 12.87 -12.73 -0.82
C PRO A 72 13.49 -11.90 -1.96
N ALA A 73 12.99 -12.05 -3.19
CA ALA A 73 13.52 -11.31 -4.34
C ALA A 73 13.28 -9.79 -4.22
N MET A 74 12.15 -9.37 -3.63
CA MET A 74 11.90 -7.96 -3.34
C MET A 74 12.85 -7.44 -2.26
N ILE A 75 13.04 -8.20 -1.19
CA ILE A 75 13.95 -7.86 -0.09
C ILE A 75 15.39 -7.76 -0.57
N ASP A 76 15.82 -8.65 -1.46
CA ASP A 76 17.18 -8.60 -2.03
C ASP A 76 17.41 -7.31 -2.83
N VAL A 77 16.42 -6.88 -3.62
CA VAL A 77 16.47 -5.59 -4.34
C VAL A 77 16.49 -4.42 -3.34
N ALA A 78 15.65 -4.44 -2.31
CA ALA A 78 15.61 -3.39 -1.28
C ALA A 78 16.94 -3.27 -0.52
N ARG A 79 17.53 -4.39 -0.13
CA ARG A 79 18.86 -4.44 0.53
C ARG A 79 19.98 -3.98 -0.39
N HIS A 80 19.92 -4.35 -1.67
CA HIS A 80 20.87 -3.86 -2.67
C HIS A 80 20.81 -2.34 -2.79
N GLU A 81 19.62 -1.76 -2.97
CA GLU A 81 19.45 -0.30 -3.03
C GLU A 81 19.94 0.39 -1.75
N GLU A 82 19.65 -0.19 -0.58
CA GLU A 82 20.11 0.33 0.72
C GLU A 82 21.64 0.29 0.84
N SER A 83 22.29 -0.74 0.28
CA SER A 83 23.75 -0.83 0.27
C SER A 83 24.42 0.22 -0.62
N GLN A 84 23.76 0.64 -1.71
CA GLN A 84 24.28 1.67 -2.62
C GLN A 84 24.01 3.10 -2.08
N ASN A 85 22.88 3.30 -1.43
CA ASN A 85 22.41 4.60 -0.94
C ASN A 85 21.90 4.47 0.50
N PRO A 86 22.76 4.31 1.51
CA PRO A 86 22.35 3.99 2.87
C PRO A 86 21.51 5.09 3.52
N LEU A 87 20.35 4.72 4.07
CA LEU A 87 19.50 5.56 4.91
C LEU A 87 19.31 4.98 6.32
N GLY A 88 19.78 3.74 6.56
CA GLY A 88 19.58 3.02 7.81
C GLY A 88 18.23 2.33 7.91
N VAL A 89 17.70 1.80 6.78
CA VAL A 89 16.51 0.95 6.74
C VAL A 89 16.92 -0.52 6.92
N ALA A 90 16.26 -1.22 7.85
CA ALA A 90 16.37 -2.67 7.97
C ALA A 90 15.30 -3.36 7.11
N TYR A 91 15.61 -4.54 6.55
CA TYR A 91 14.69 -5.30 5.72
C TYR A 91 14.67 -6.77 6.13
N GLU A 92 13.47 -7.35 6.26
CA GLU A 92 13.26 -8.75 6.60
C GLU A 92 12.25 -9.43 5.68
N VAL A 93 12.46 -10.72 5.42
CA VAL A 93 11.46 -11.56 4.75
C VAL A 93 10.47 -12.03 5.79
N GLY A 94 9.17 -11.74 5.58
CA GLY A 94 8.13 -12.12 6.52
C GLY A 94 6.74 -12.11 5.90
N ASP A 95 5.85 -12.94 6.45
CA ASP A 95 4.45 -13.00 6.08
C ASP A 95 3.64 -12.10 7.01
N ALA A 96 2.98 -11.08 6.44
CA ALA A 96 2.11 -10.17 7.19
C ALA A 96 0.86 -10.84 7.80
N ALA A 97 0.48 -12.05 7.34
CA ALA A 97 -0.58 -12.84 7.95
C ALA A 97 -0.08 -13.74 9.09
N ALA A 98 1.25 -13.88 9.27
CA ALA A 98 1.84 -14.59 10.38
C ALA A 98 1.95 -13.66 11.60
N THR A 99 1.57 -14.15 12.77
CA THR A 99 1.55 -13.36 14.02
C THR A 99 2.94 -13.21 14.67
N ALA A 100 4.01 -13.10 13.90
CA ALA A 100 5.32 -12.83 14.46
C ALA A 100 5.37 -11.40 15.03
N VAL A 101 5.77 -11.26 16.31
CA VAL A 101 6.00 -9.96 16.93
C VAL A 101 7.45 -9.56 16.66
N LEU A 102 7.64 -8.56 15.80
CA LEU A 102 8.94 -8.04 15.40
C LEU A 102 9.37 -6.83 16.24
N GLY A 103 8.43 -6.24 16.98
CA GLY A 103 8.69 -5.09 17.83
C GLY A 103 7.42 -4.40 18.31
N ALA A 104 7.59 -3.18 18.82
CA ALA A 104 6.51 -2.26 19.15
C ALA A 104 6.79 -0.94 18.42
N PHE A 105 6.07 -0.72 17.31
CA PHE A 105 6.27 0.42 16.43
C PHE A 105 5.20 1.49 16.64
N ASP A 106 5.58 2.75 16.50
CA ASP A 106 4.64 3.88 16.63
C ASP A 106 3.71 3.97 15.42
N VAL A 107 4.22 3.59 14.25
CA VAL A 107 3.47 3.61 12.98
C VAL A 107 3.72 2.31 12.21
N ALA A 108 2.65 1.74 11.65
CA ALA A 108 2.72 0.74 10.61
C ALA A 108 2.27 1.33 9.28
N THR A 109 3.02 1.09 8.22
CA THR A 109 2.59 1.36 6.84
C THR A 109 2.35 0.06 6.09
N ALA A 110 1.39 0.06 5.15
CA ALA A 110 1.06 -1.09 4.34
C ALA A 110 0.50 -0.64 2.97
N ALA A 111 1.37 -0.49 1.97
CA ALA A 111 0.93 -0.13 0.63
C ALA A 111 0.59 -1.38 -0.18
N PHE A 112 -0.70 -1.57 -0.50
CA PHE A 112 -1.22 -2.70 -1.28
C PHE A 112 -0.93 -4.07 -0.67
N LEU A 113 -1.03 -4.19 0.67
CA LEU A 113 -0.94 -5.45 1.40
C LEU A 113 -2.27 -6.20 1.44
N PHE A 114 -3.30 -5.52 1.95
CA PHE A 114 -4.57 -6.13 2.37
C PHE A 114 -5.41 -6.65 1.20
N ASN A 115 -5.17 -6.15 0.00
CA ASN A 115 -5.77 -6.62 -1.24
C ASN A 115 -5.26 -8.00 -1.69
N TYR A 116 -4.27 -8.58 -1.02
CA TYR A 116 -3.78 -9.95 -1.24
C TYR A 116 -4.35 -10.96 -0.24
N ALA A 117 -5.22 -10.54 0.68
CA ALA A 117 -5.99 -11.48 1.47
C ALA A 117 -6.90 -12.31 0.55
N GLU A 118 -6.83 -13.64 0.70
CA GLU A 118 -7.60 -14.59 -0.12
C GLU A 118 -9.07 -14.68 0.35
N ASP A 119 -9.32 -14.37 1.62
CA ASP A 119 -10.62 -14.34 2.27
C ASP A 119 -10.65 -13.33 3.44
N GLU A 120 -11.86 -13.06 3.98
CA GLU A 120 -12.05 -12.12 5.09
C GLU A 120 -11.30 -12.55 6.36
N GLN A 121 -11.16 -13.85 6.60
CA GLN A 121 -10.42 -14.34 7.77
C GLN A 121 -8.93 -14.04 7.65
N THR A 122 -8.38 -14.15 6.44
CA THR A 122 -6.99 -13.75 6.15
C THR A 122 -6.83 -12.24 6.30
N LEU A 123 -7.79 -11.46 5.83
CA LEU A 123 -7.79 -10.00 6.02
C LEU A 123 -7.74 -9.62 7.51
N VAL A 124 -8.58 -10.25 8.34
CA VAL A 124 -8.57 -10.08 9.81
C VAL A 124 -7.23 -10.49 10.41
N ARG A 125 -6.65 -11.63 9.98
CA ARG A 125 -5.33 -12.06 10.48
C ARG A 125 -4.23 -11.05 10.15
N MET A 126 -4.24 -10.48 8.95
CA MET A 126 -3.28 -9.44 8.56
C MET A 126 -3.39 -8.21 9.47
N PHE A 127 -4.61 -7.71 9.72
CA PHE A 127 -4.80 -6.59 10.65
C PHE A 127 -4.36 -6.93 12.07
N ARG A 128 -4.68 -8.13 12.60
CA ARG A 128 -4.21 -8.57 13.91
C ARG A 128 -2.69 -8.62 14.01
N SER A 129 -2.03 -9.13 12.98
CA SER A 129 -0.57 -9.17 12.92
C SER A 129 0.03 -7.75 12.95
N VAL A 130 -0.55 -6.82 12.19
CA VAL A 130 -0.13 -5.42 12.23
C VAL A 130 -0.34 -4.81 13.62
N ALA A 131 -1.53 -5.01 14.23
CA ALA A 131 -1.83 -4.49 15.56
C ALA A 131 -0.91 -5.07 16.66
N ALA A 132 -0.51 -6.34 16.54
CA ALA A 132 0.43 -6.98 17.48
C ALA A 132 1.82 -6.32 17.46
N ASN A 133 2.20 -5.70 16.35
CA ASN A 133 3.47 -5.02 16.17
C ASN A 133 3.43 -3.49 16.41
N LEU A 134 2.25 -2.96 16.75
CA LEU A 134 2.12 -1.55 17.13
C LEU A 134 2.24 -1.36 18.64
N ALA A 135 2.90 -0.28 19.04
CA ALA A 135 2.90 0.22 20.41
C ALA A 135 1.48 0.60 20.85
N PRO A 136 1.18 0.77 22.14
CA PRO A 136 -0.02 1.48 22.58
C PRO A 136 -0.16 2.81 21.84
N GLU A 137 -1.37 3.19 21.44
CA GLU A 137 -1.66 4.40 20.64
C GLU A 137 -1.02 4.42 19.23
N GLY A 138 -0.37 3.33 18.82
CA GLY A 138 0.19 3.20 17.49
C GLY A 138 -0.88 3.27 16.40
N ARG A 139 -0.49 3.66 15.19
CA ARG A 139 -1.41 3.85 14.07
C ARG A 139 -0.98 3.08 12.82
N LEU A 140 -1.97 2.66 12.04
CA LEU A 140 -1.81 2.09 10.72
C LEU A 140 -2.10 3.15 9.66
N ILE A 141 -1.28 3.21 8.62
CA ILE A 141 -1.54 3.97 7.40
C ILE A 141 -1.33 3.04 6.21
N ALA A 142 -2.41 2.74 5.49
CA ALA A 142 -2.40 1.81 4.38
C ALA A 142 -2.85 2.47 3.08
N VAL A 143 -2.27 2.07 1.95
CA VAL A 143 -2.82 2.33 0.63
C VAL A 143 -3.56 1.07 0.19
N VAL A 144 -4.84 1.21 -0.11
CA VAL A 144 -5.69 0.08 -0.51
C VAL A 144 -6.46 0.39 -1.80
N PRO A 145 -6.86 -0.62 -2.59
CA PRO A 145 -7.83 -0.42 -3.65
C PRO A 145 -9.07 0.28 -3.10
N ASN A 146 -9.52 1.33 -3.77
CA ASN A 146 -10.67 2.09 -3.32
C ASN A 146 -11.95 1.24 -3.37
N PRO A 147 -12.62 1.01 -2.22
CA PRO A 147 -13.89 0.27 -2.19
C PRO A 147 -14.98 0.84 -3.09
N ASP A 148 -14.93 2.15 -3.33
CA ASP A 148 -15.94 2.89 -4.10
C ASP A 148 -15.53 3.10 -5.56
N PHE A 149 -14.38 2.54 -6.00
CA PHE A 149 -13.96 2.61 -7.40
C PHE A 149 -14.94 1.85 -8.30
N ILE A 150 -15.42 2.51 -9.34
CA ILE A 150 -16.34 1.95 -10.33
C ILE A 150 -15.54 1.65 -11.61
N ASN A 151 -15.38 0.36 -11.91
CA ASN A 151 -14.70 -0.08 -13.13
C ASN A 151 -15.44 0.42 -14.38
N GLY A 152 -14.69 0.89 -15.38
CA GLY A 152 -15.22 1.43 -16.63
C GLY A 152 -15.83 2.83 -16.55
N ARG A 153 -15.87 3.48 -15.37
CA ARG A 153 -16.39 4.85 -15.22
C ARG A 153 -15.45 5.92 -15.80
N ALA A 154 -14.14 5.66 -15.79
CA ALA A 154 -13.15 6.58 -16.33
C ALA A 154 -12.14 5.83 -17.19
N ASP A 155 -11.62 6.48 -18.24
CA ASP A 155 -10.49 5.96 -18.99
C ASP A 155 -9.22 6.08 -18.15
N THR A 156 -8.59 4.93 -17.87
CA THR A 156 -7.38 4.84 -17.07
C THR A 156 -6.11 4.64 -17.91
N LEU A 157 -6.24 4.45 -19.22
CA LEU A 157 -5.11 4.29 -20.15
C LEU A 157 -4.13 5.48 -20.15
N PRO A 158 -4.58 6.75 -20.06
CA PRO A 158 -3.66 7.89 -19.95
C PRO A 158 -2.73 7.84 -18.73
N TYR A 159 -3.09 7.05 -17.71
CA TYR A 159 -2.29 6.84 -16.49
C TYR A 159 -1.48 5.53 -16.52
N GLY A 160 -1.40 4.86 -17.67
CA GLY A 160 -0.57 3.68 -17.89
C GLY A 160 -1.14 2.35 -17.38
N PHE A 161 -2.45 2.25 -17.12
CA PHE A 161 -3.08 1.01 -16.69
C PHE A 161 -4.55 0.90 -17.13
N PHE A 162 -5.07 -0.33 -17.11
CA PHE A 162 -6.52 -0.56 -17.12
C PHE A 162 -6.88 -1.68 -16.13
N LEU A 163 -8.15 -1.69 -15.69
CA LEU A 163 -8.67 -2.66 -14.75
C LEU A 163 -9.79 -3.49 -15.39
N GLU A 164 -9.78 -4.78 -15.09
CA GLU A 164 -10.77 -5.75 -15.52
C GLU A 164 -11.32 -6.48 -14.29
N GLU A 165 -12.65 -6.52 -14.15
CA GLU A 165 -13.31 -7.36 -13.15
C GLU A 165 -13.28 -8.81 -13.62
N ILE A 166 -12.63 -9.70 -12.87
CA ILE A 166 -12.46 -11.11 -13.21
C ILE A 166 -13.22 -12.06 -12.28
N GLY A 167 -13.88 -11.52 -11.27
CA GLY A 167 -14.72 -12.26 -10.32
C GLY A 167 -15.40 -11.33 -9.32
N LYS A 168 -16.50 -11.81 -8.75
CA LYS A 168 -17.32 -11.06 -7.80
C LYS A 168 -17.85 -11.95 -6.69
N ASP A 169 -17.69 -11.48 -5.48
CA ASP A 169 -18.29 -12.02 -4.27
C ASP A 169 -19.15 -10.95 -3.58
N PRO A 170 -20.01 -11.29 -2.61
CA PRO A 170 -20.90 -10.32 -1.96
C PRO A 170 -20.18 -9.11 -1.34
N ARG A 171 -18.92 -9.28 -0.92
CA ARG A 171 -18.15 -8.24 -0.22
C ARG A 171 -16.82 -7.90 -0.88
N SER A 172 -16.56 -8.45 -2.09
CA SER A 172 -15.31 -8.18 -2.79
C SER A 172 -15.45 -8.34 -4.30
N LEU A 173 -14.53 -7.70 -5.03
CA LEU A 173 -14.30 -7.93 -6.46
C LEU A 173 -12.89 -8.48 -6.65
N ARG A 174 -12.74 -9.48 -7.52
CA ARG A 174 -11.43 -9.86 -8.04
C ARG A 174 -11.14 -9.02 -9.28
N VAL A 175 -10.01 -8.35 -9.26
CA VAL A 175 -9.62 -7.39 -10.28
C VAL A 175 -8.27 -7.78 -10.86
N ARG A 176 -8.15 -7.73 -12.19
CA ARG A 176 -6.88 -7.75 -12.90
C ARG A 176 -6.54 -6.33 -13.32
N MET A 177 -5.37 -5.85 -12.94
CA MET A 177 -4.81 -4.58 -13.41
C MET A 177 -3.67 -4.87 -14.38
N ALA A 178 -3.82 -4.43 -15.62
CA ALA A 178 -2.77 -4.50 -16.62
C ALA A 178 -2.06 -3.15 -16.73
N PHE A 179 -0.75 -3.18 -16.68
CA PHE A 179 0.12 -2.03 -16.91
C PHE A 179 0.49 -1.96 -18.38
N VAL A 180 0.42 -0.76 -18.96
CA VAL A 180 0.67 -0.49 -20.38
C VAL A 180 1.68 0.65 -20.54
N GLY A 181 2.38 0.67 -21.67
CA GLY A 181 3.35 1.74 -21.97
C GLY A 181 4.81 1.41 -21.64
N GLY A 182 5.10 0.15 -21.27
CA GLY A 182 6.44 -0.37 -21.02
C GLY A 182 6.49 -1.87 -21.29
N GLU A 183 7.24 -2.63 -20.49
CA GLU A 183 7.07 -4.09 -20.46
C GLU A 183 5.68 -4.39 -19.87
N ASN A 184 4.76 -4.89 -20.72
CA ASN A 184 3.40 -5.18 -20.32
C ASN A 184 3.37 -6.32 -19.30
N PHE A 185 2.74 -6.09 -18.18
CA PHE A 185 2.47 -7.12 -17.17
C PHE A 185 1.12 -6.86 -16.50
N SER A 186 0.62 -7.83 -15.79
CA SER A 186 -0.61 -7.67 -15.01
C SER A 186 -0.45 -8.24 -13.61
N ILE A 187 -1.24 -7.70 -12.69
CA ILE A 187 -1.39 -8.20 -11.33
C ILE A 187 -2.87 -8.46 -11.05
N GLU A 188 -3.14 -9.44 -10.22
CA GLU A 188 -4.48 -9.72 -9.71
C GLU A 188 -4.53 -9.42 -8.23
N PHE A 189 -5.67 -8.87 -7.79
CA PHE A 189 -5.90 -8.53 -6.41
C PHE A 189 -7.39 -8.53 -6.07
N THR A 190 -7.69 -8.46 -4.78
CA THR A 190 -9.04 -8.30 -4.26
C THR A 190 -9.31 -6.84 -3.93
N GLN A 191 -10.35 -6.27 -4.50
CA GLN A 191 -10.94 -5.01 -4.06
C GLN A 191 -12.04 -5.35 -3.04
N TRP A 192 -11.74 -5.20 -1.77
CA TRP A 192 -12.68 -5.41 -0.68
C TRP A 192 -13.69 -4.28 -0.60
N SER A 193 -14.92 -4.60 -0.19
CA SER A 193 -15.92 -3.57 0.13
C SER A 193 -15.49 -2.77 1.37
N ARG A 194 -16.01 -1.56 1.52
CA ARG A 194 -15.76 -0.72 2.69
C ARG A 194 -16.13 -1.45 3.98
N GLY A 195 -17.32 -2.08 4.04
CA GLY A 195 -17.75 -2.85 5.20
C GLY A 195 -16.85 -4.05 5.51
N ALA A 196 -16.26 -4.73 4.50
CA ALA A 196 -15.31 -5.80 4.73
C ALA A 196 -14.02 -5.29 5.41
N TYR A 197 -13.50 -4.15 4.96
CA TYR A 197 -12.35 -3.50 5.60
C TYR A 197 -12.65 -3.06 7.03
N GLU A 198 -13.79 -2.39 7.26
CA GLU A 198 -14.17 -1.85 8.58
C GLU A 198 -14.39 -2.97 9.61
N ASP A 199 -15.09 -4.05 9.22
CA ASP A 199 -15.28 -5.22 10.07
C ASP A 199 -13.94 -5.92 10.37
N ALA A 200 -13.07 -6.03 9.38
CA ALA A 200 -11.77 -6.67 9.56
C ALA A 200 -10.82 -5.82 10.43
N LEU A 201 -10.86 -4.49 10.30
CA LEU A 201 -10.13 -3.55 11.18
C LEU A 201 -10.61 -3.70 12.62
N ASP A 202 -11.93 -3.67 12.85
CA ASP A 202 -12.52 -3.79 14.18
C ASP A 202 -12.10 -5.10 14.87
N GLN A 203 -12.24 -6.24 14.17
CA GLN A 203 -11.81 -7.55 14.63
C GLN A 203 -10.29 -7.68 14.74
N GLY A 204 -9.55 -6.92 13.96
CA GLY A 204 -8.08 -6.85 13.94
C GLY A 204 -7.48 -6.01 15.05
N GLY A 205 -8.31 -5.33 15.88
CA GLY A 205 -7.84 -4.53 17.01
C GLY A 205 -7.59 -3.05 16.65
N PHE A 206 -8.28 -2.54 15.63
CA PHE A 206 -8.23 -1.13 15.23
C PHE A 206 -9.56 -0.42 15.46
N ALA A 207 -9.49 0.91 15.65
CA ALA A 207 -10.61 1.83 15.73
C ALA A 207 -10.30 3.09 14.90
N ASP A 208 -11.27 4.00 14.82
CA ASP A 208 -11.14 5.32 14.20
C ASP A 208 -10.63 5.25 12.76
N ALA A 209 -11.26 4.38 11.95
CA ALA A 209 -10.92 4.24 10.54
C ALA A 209 -11.26 5.50 9.74
N GLU A 210 -10.27 6.07 9.07
CA GLU A 210 -10.44 7.23 8.18
C GLU A 210 -10.04 6.86 6.75
N TRP A 211 -10.79 7.37 5.77
CA TRP A 211 -10.60 7.14 4.36
C TRP A 211 -10.23 8.45 3.66
N THR A 212 -8.97 8.61 3.30
CA THR A 212 -8.46 9.82 2.65
C THR A 212 -8.31 9.60 1.14
N PRO A 213 -9.09 10.27 0.29
CA PRO A 213 -8.92 10.20 -1.16
C PRO A 213 -7.58 10.83 -1.57
N PHE A 214 -7.04 10.38 -2.70
CA PHE A 214 -5.82 10.97 -3.24
C PHE A 214 -6.08 12.40 -3.71
N ALA A 215 -5.09 13.25 -3.45
CA ALA A 215 -5.03 14.63 -3.95
C ALA A 215 -3.77 14.81 -4.81
N VAL A 216 -3.92 15.50 -5.93
CA VAL A 216 -2.78 15.79 -6.78
C VAL A 216 -1.92 16.89 -6.16
N SER A 217 -0.61 16.71 -6.21
CA SER A 217 0.34 17.72 -5.74
C SER A 217 0.34 18.95 -6.65
N LYS A 218 0.78 20.09 -6.11
CA LYS A 218 0.94 21.32 -6.89
C LYS A 218 1.84 21.09 -8.11
N GLU A 219 2.93 20.36 -7.94
CA GLU A 219 3.87 20.02 -9.01
C GLU A 219 3.20 19.16 -10.11
N GLY A 220 2.33 18.22 -9.74
CA GLY A 220 1.56 17.43 -10.70
C GLY A 220 0.59 18.28 -11.51
N ILE A 221 -0.04 19.29 -10.89
CA ILE A 221 -0.89 20.26 -11.61
C ILE A 221 -0.03 21.15 -12.56
N GLU A 222 1.10 21.64 -12.09
CA GLU A 222 2.03 22.45 -12.91
C GLU A 222 2.54 21.67 -14.13
N ARG A 223 2.78 20.36 -13.99
CA ARG A 223 3.32 19.50 -15.04
C ARG A 223 2.30 19.11 -16.11
N HIS A 224 1.08 18.76 -15.71
CA HIS A 224 0.08 18.16 -16.61
C HIS A 224 -1.19 19.00 -16.76
N GLY A 225 -1.40 19.99 -15.91
CA GLY A 225 -2.66 20.75 -15.81
C GLY A 225 -3.74 19.97 -15.06
N GLN A 226 -4.69 20.69 -14.45
CA GLN A 226 -5.77 20.12 -13.67
C GLN A 226 -6.61 19.10 -14.47
N LYS A 227 -6.95 19.43 -15.71
CA LYS A 227 -7.80 18.61 -16.59
C LYS A 227 -7.26 17.18 -16.79
N PHE A 228 -5.94 16.99 -16.77
CA PHE A 228 -5.33 15.66 -16.88
C PHE A 228 -5.73 14.78 -15.70
N TRP A 229 -5.88 15.36 -14.50
CA TRP A 229 -6.15 14.63 -13.27
C TRP A 229 -7.64 14.44 -12.96
N ASP A 230 -8.54 15.19 -13.63
CA ASP A 230 -9.97 15.22 -13.29
C ASP A 230 -10.62 13.82 -13.32
N ALA A 231 -10.28 13.00 -14.32
CA ALA A 231 -10.87 11.68 -14.47
C ALA A 231 -10.47 10.72 -13.33
N ILE A 232 -9.17 10.70 -12.96
CA ILE A 232 -8.67 9.81 -11.89
C ILE A 232 -9.09 10.33 -10.50
N LEU A 233 -9.25 11.63 -10.32
CA LEU A 233 -9.73 12.21 -9.07
C LEU A 233 -11.22 11.99 -8.87
N ALA A 234 -12.02 11.96 -9.94
CA ALA A 234 -13.45 11.68 -9.88
C ALA A 234 -13.76 10.19 -9.59
N ASN A 235 -12.81 9.29 -9.84
CA ASN A 235 -12.94 7.86 -9.61
C ASN A 235 -11.57 7.26 -9.27
N PRO A 236 -11.00 7.59 -8.09
CA PRO A 236 -9.66 7.16 -7.72
C PRO A 236 -9.61 5.64 -7.48
N LYS A 237 -8.66 4.96 -8.13
CA LYS A 237 -8.50 3.50 -8.00
C LYS A 237 -8.06 3.03 -6.61
N SER A 238 -7.48 3.93 -5.84
CA SER A 238 -6.92 3.65 -4.51
C SER A 238 -7.17 4.82 -3.58
N VAL A 239 -7.13 4.53 -2.28
CA VAL A 239 -7.29 5.52 -1.19
C VAL A 239 -6.30 5.23 -0.09
N VAL A 240 -6.05 6.20 0.79
CA VAL A 240 -5.36 5.96 2.05
C VAL A 240 -6.39 5.60 3.11
N LEU A 241 -6.17 4.46 3.76
CA LEU A 241 -6.89 4.01 4.94
C LEU A 241 -5.99 4.21 6.15
N SER A 242 -6.42 4.99 7.13
CA SER A 242 -5.73 5.11 8.41
C SER A 242 -6.62 4.63 9.56
N ALA A 243 -5.99 4.09 10.61
CA ALA A 243 -6.71 3.62 11.80
C ALA A 243 -5.78 3.64 13.02
N ARG A 244 -6.35 3.74 14.22
CA ARG A 244 -5.62 3.66 15.49
C ARG A 244 -5.73 2.28 16.09
N LYS A 245 -4.65 1.81 16.71
CA LYS A 245 -4.71 0.60 17.54
C LYS A 245 -5.65 0.83 18.72
N LYS A 246 -6.57 -0.11 18.96
CA LYS A 246 -7.44 -0.08 20.15
C LYS A 246 -6.60 -0.14 21.44
N PRO A 247 -6.99 0.55 22.51
CA PRO A 247 -6.42 0.31 23.84
C PRO A 247 -6.55 -1.17 24.22
N ALA A 248 -5.55 -1.66 24.96
CA ALA A 248 -5.54 -3.04 25.46
C ALA A 248 -6.59 -3.27 26.55
#